data_560a7e2accc390b698dc0e698a391ae7
#
_entry.id   560a7e2accc390b698dc0e698a391ae7
#
_cell.length_a   1.000
_cell.length_b   1.000
_cell.length_c   1.000
_cell.angle_alpha   90.00
_cell.angle_beta   90.00
_cell.angle_gamma   90.00
#
_symmetry.space_group_name_H-M   'P 1'
#
loop_
_entity.id
_entity.type
_entity.pdbx_description
1 polymer ?
#
loop_
_entity_poly.entity_id
_entity_poly.type
_entity_poly.pdbx_seq_one_letter_code
_entity_poly.pdbx_strand_id
1 'polypeptide(L)'
;MSASKLTILRTAAGLTLFVVVGAVALLMGSCSTVDRAVVIPPMIEGATFVGNKLCADCHAKITRGFPASPHARLRLQSGSAPGQHGCESCHGPASKHIAAGGAGRDKFIINPRKDPQACFECHMDVNASFHLPQHHPVTEGRMSCVACHDPHGPDIMKPAGGLAMARLNQSCGQCHREQTRPFVFEHAALREGCTTCHSPHGSVNAKLLTVRDANLCLRCHAQTRRPDAGSQFYIGNVDHSGYVRYGACWTAGCHSAIHGSNTQPYYFY
;
A
#
# COMPACT_ATOMS: atom_id res chain seq x y z
N MET A 1 54.12 -10.43 37.89
CA MET A 1 53.94 -9.66 36.63
C MET A 1 54.43 -8.25 36.92
N SER A 2 55.35 -7.71 36.15
CA SER A 2 55.89 -6.35 36.37
C SER A 2 54.82 -5.29 36.06
N ALA A 3 54.77 -4.23 36.86
CA ALA A 3 53.83 -3.11 36.69
C ALA A 3 53.83 -2.51 35.29
N SER A 4 54.97 -2.56 34.57
CA SER A 4 55.09 -2.11 33.20
C SER A 4 54.21 -2.92 32.18
N LYS A 5 54.11 -4.24 32.37
CA LYS A 5 53.29 -5.10 31.50
C LYS A 5 51.80 -4.84 31.66
N LEU A 6 51.36 -4.48 32.88
CA LEU A 6 49.95 -4.16 33.17
C LEU A 6 49.53 -2.82 32.57
N THR A 7 50.46 -1.83 32.56
CA THR A 7 50.23 -0.53 31.94
C THR A 7 50.12 -0.63 30.43
N ILE A 8 50.99 -1.39 29.76
CA ILE A 8 50.95 -1.62 28.32
C ILE A 8 49.66 -2.36 27.90
N LEU A 9 49.20 -3.33 28.68
CA LEU A 9 47.95 -4.05 28.38
C LEU A 9 46.73 -3.14 28.51
N ARG A 10 46.71 -2.22 29.49
CA ARG A 10 45.61 -1.27 29.68
C ARG A 10 45.55 -0.21 28.57
N THR A 11 46.71 0.28 28.12
CA THR A 11 46.76 1.23 27.00
C THR A 11 46.37 0.58 25.69
N ALA A 12 46.82 -0.65 25.42
CA ALA A 12 46.42 -1.41 24.22
C ALA A 12 44.92 -1.73 24.20
N ALA A 13 44.33 -2.12 25.34
CA ALA A 13 42.88 -2.38 25.45
C ALA A 13 42.05 -1.11 25.28
N GLY A 14 42.54 0.05 25.79
CA GLY A 14 41.87 1.33 25.61
C GLY A 14 41.89 1.79 24.13
N LEU A 15 43.01 1.59 23.44
CA LEU A 15 43.14 1.95 22.02
C LEU A 15 42.25 1.09 21.13
N THR A 16 42.19 -0.23 21.38
CA THR A 16 41.27 -1.15 20.66
C THR A 16 39.81 -0.80 20.88
N LEU A 17 39.42 -0.47 22.08
CA LEU A 17 38.05 -0.04 22.39
C LEU A 17 37.70 1.26 21.65
N PHE A 18 38.60 2.20 21.60
CA PHE A 18 38.40 3.48 20.89
C PHE A 18 38.26 3.29 19.37
N VAL A 19 39.05 2.39 18.78
CA VAL A 19 38.97 2.04 17.36
C VAL A 19 37.66 1.33 17.03
N VAL A 20 37.23 0.40 17.87
CA VAL A 20 35.96 -0.33 17.70
C VAL A 20 34.77 0.61 17.83
N VAL A 21 34.74 1.47 18.84
CA VAL A 21 33.66 2.46 19.03
C VAL A 21 33.62 3.46 17.86
N GLY A 22 34.80 3.92 17.38
CA GLY A 22 34.89 4.79 16.22
C GLY A 22 34.39 4.12 14.92
N ALA A 23 34.75 2.85 14.70
CA ALA A 23 34.27 2.08 13.56
C ALA A 23 32.75 1.82 13.61
N VAL A 24 32.21 1.53 14.79
CA VAL A 24 30.74 1.36 14.98
C VAL A 24 30.03 2.70 14.76
N ALA A 25 30.57 3.81 15.24
CA ALA A 25 29.97 5.12 15.01
C ALA A 25 29.98 5.53 13.52
N LEU A 26 31.06 5.19 12.80
CA LEU A 26 31.13 5.41 11.35
C LEU A 26 30.15 4.51 10.58
N LEU A 27 29.95 3.27 10.98
CA LEU A 27 29.00 2.35 10.38
C LEU A 27 27.54 2.79 10.66
N MET A 28 27.25 3.30 11.85
CA MET A 28 25.92 3.81 12.19
C MET A 28 25.59 5.14 11.50
N GLY A 29 26.59 5.97 11.22
CA GLY A 29 26.42 7.22 10.45
C GLY A 29 26.19 7.00 8.95
N SER A 30 26.55 5.83 8.40
CA SER A 30 26.44 5.54 6.96
C SER A 30 25.02 5.19 6.49
N CYS A 31 24.07 4.97 7.41
CA CYS A 31 22.68 4.60 7.04
C CYS A 31 21.68 5.77 7.03
N SER A 32 22.12 7.02 7.17
CA SER A 32 21.19 8.15 7.38
C SER A 32 20.98 9.07 6.16
N THR A 33 21.58 8.80 5.02
CA THR A 33 21.30 9.56 3.79
C THR A 33 20.42 8.74 2.85
N VAL A 34 19.15 8.55 3.22
CA VAL A 34 18.15 8.39 2.18
C VAL A 34 18.02 9.76 1.52
N ASP A 35 18.62 9.91 0.35
CA ASP A 35 18.33 11.04 -0.53
C ASP A 35 16.82 11.06 -0.74
N ARG A 36 16.15 12.00 -0.10
CA ARG A 36 14.73 12.23 -0.32
C ARG A 36 14.60 12.65 -1.77
N ALA A 37 13.91 11.89 -2.57
CA ALA A 37 13.58 12.28 -3.93
C ALA A 37 13.02 13.71 -3.90
N VAL A 38 13.64 14.60 -4.68
CA VAL A 38 13.16 15.98 -4.80
C VAL A 38 11.87 15.90 -5.62
N VAL A 39 10.75 15.99 -4.95
CA VAL A 39 9.45 16.03 -5.63
C VAL A 39 9.23 17.47 -6.09
N ILE A 40 9.13 17.63 -7.40
CA ILE A 40 8.82 18.92 -8.02
C ILE A 40 7.30 19.01 -8.17
N PRO A 41 6.65 20.02 -7.56
CA PRO A 41 5.22 20.22 -7.76
C PRO A 41 4.89 20.35 -9.25
N PRO A 42 3.76 19.83 -9.71
CA PRO A 42 3.36 19.96 -11.10
C PRO A 42 3.19 21.43 -11.48
N MET A 43 3.62 21.82 -12.66
CA MET A 43 3.64 23.21 -13.12
C MET A 43 2.65 23.45 -14.26
N ILE A 44 2.04 24.62 -14.27
CA ILE A 44 1.17 25.10 -15.34
C ILE A 44 1.83 26.37 -15.91
N GLU A 45 2.07 26.37 -17.21
CA GLU A 45 2.76 27.45 -17.88
C GLU A 45 2.09 28.82 -17.60
N GLY A 46 2.89 29.76 -17.12
CA GLY A 46 2.47 31.13 -16.79
C GLY A 46 1.47 31.23 -15.63
N ALA A 47 1.28 30.17 -14.84
CA ALA A 47 0.55 30.24 -13.58
C ALA A 47 1.51 30.41 -12.40
N THR A 48 1.03 31.02 -11.32
CA THR A 48 1.74 31.22 -10.06
C THR A 48 1.00 30.59 -8.89
N PHE A 49 1.73 30.19 -7.86
CA PHE A 49 1.16 29.67 -6.63
C PHE A 49 0.45 30.78 -5.86
N VAL A 50 -0.71 30.48 -5.31
CA VAL A 50 -1.61 31.45 -4.64
C VAL A 50 -1.86 31.12 -3.17
N GLY A 51 -1.52 29.89 -2.77
CA GLY A 51 -1.68 29.39 -1.42
C GLY A 51 -3.09 28.82 -1.12
N ASN A 52 -3.15 27.98 -0.08
CA ASN A 52 -4.33 27.17 0.24
C ASN A 52 -5.57 27.94 0.65
N LYS A 53 -5.43 29.17 1.16
CA LYS A 53 -6.56 29.96 1.67
C LYS A 53 -7.60 30.27 0.59
N LEU A 54 -7.13 30.64 -0.61
CA LEU A 54 -8.01 31.00 -1.72
C LEU A 54 -8.83 29.80 -2.25
N CYS A 55 -8.34 28.59 -2.05
CA CYS A 55 -9.06 27.38 -2.44
C CYS A 55 -10.34 27.19 -1.60
N ALA A 56 -10.30 27.58 -0.33
CA ALA A 56 -11.38 27.40 0.62
C ALA A 56 -12.65 28.16 0.26
N ASP A 57 -12.53 29.30 -0.42
CA ASP A 57 -13.67 30.16 -0.78
C ASP A 57 -14.66 29.44 -1.70
N CYS A 58 -14.13 28.60 -2.60
CA CYS A 58 -14.96 27.81 -3.53
C CYS A 58 -15.04 26.32 -3.15
N HIS A 59 -13.99 25.76 -2.55
CA HIS A 59 -13.88 24.34 -2.21
C HIS A 59 -14.01 24.05 -0.70
N ALA A 60 -14.92 24.76 -0.01
CA ALA A 60 -15.08 24.73 1.45
C ALA A 60 -15.30 23.31 2.01
N LYS A 61 -16.04 22.43 1.31
CA LYS A 61 -16.29 21.06 1.76
C LYS A 61 -15.00 20.24 1.79
N ILE A 62 -14.20 20.31 0.72
CA ILE A 62 -12.92 19.60 0.61
C ILE A 62 -11.95 20.14 1.64
N THR A 63 -11.82 21.45 1.74
CA THR A 63 -10.90 22.12 2.66
C THR A 63 -11.17 21.77 4.12
N ARG A 64 -12.44 21.66 4.52
CA ARG A 64 -12.81 21.22 5.88
C ARG A 64 -12.46 19.77 6.16
N GLY A 65 -12.58 18.89 5.17
CA GLY A 65 -12.25 17.46 5.30
C GLY A 65 -10.75 17.15 5.24
N PHE A 66 -9.99 17.95 4.51
CA PHE A 66 -8.60 17.71 4.20
C PHE A 66 -7.67 17.49 5.41
N PRO A 67 -7.84 18.16 6.58
CA PRO A 67 -7.01 17.88 7.74
C PRO A 67 -7.03 16.43 8.24
N ALA A 68 -8.05 15.65 7.89
CA ALA A 68 -8.14 14.23 8.20
C ALA A 68 -7.32 13.35 7.22
N SER A 69 -6.90 13.91 6.08
CA SER A 69 -6.08 13.20 5.10
C SER A 69 -4.63 13.07 5.58
N PRO A 70 -3.97 11.91 5.32
CA PRO A 70 -2.53 11.78 5.47
C PRO A 70 -1.75 12.85 4.69
N HIS A 71 -2.25 13.26 3.52
CA HIS A 71 -1.63 14.28 2.68
C HIS A 71 -1.65 15.68 3.29
N ALA A 72 -2.53 15.96 4.25
CA ALA A 72 -2.54 17.26 4.95
C ALA A 72 -1.25 17.54 5.73
N ARG A 73 -0.50 16.49 6.06
CA ARG A 73 0.80 16.57 6.77
C ARG A 73 1.99 16.60 5.84
N LEU A 74 1.75 16.53 4.52
CA LEU A 74 2.79 16.50 3.50
C LEU A 74 3.56 17.82 3.48
N ARG A 75 4.89 17.72 3.55
CA ARG A 75 5.83 18.79 3.28
C ARG A 75 6.86 18.25 2.32
N LEU A 76 6.87 18.76 1.10
CA LEU A 76 7.72 18.25 0.02
C LEU A 76 9.19 18.60 0.19
N GLN A 77 9.49 19.66 0.91
CA GLN A 77 10.86 20.05 1.31
C GLN A 77 10.82 20.70 2.70
N SER A 78 11.96 20.90 3.31
CA SER A 78 12.09 21.54 4.62
C SER A 78 11.71 23.03 4.62
N GLY A 79 11.19 23.54 3.52
CA GLY A 79 10.77 24.93 3.34
C GLY A 79 9.27 25.14 3.36
N SER A 80 8.87 26.39 3.54
CA SER A 80 7.49 26.89 3.46
C SER A 80 7.16 27.51 2.09
N ALA A 81 7.94 27.17 1.06
CA ALA A 81 7.74 27.73 -0.27
C ALA A 81 6.34 27.35 -0.82
N PRO A 82 5.67 28.26 -1.55
CA PRO A 82 4.41 27.98 -2.21
C PRO A 82 4.49 26.73 -3.09
N GLY A 83 3.43 25.92 -3.09
CA GLY A 83 3.39 24.68 -3.86
C GLY A 83 4.08 23.46 -3.23
N GLN A 84 4.83 23.65 -2.15
CA GLN A 84 5.49 22.53 -1.46
C GLN A 84 4.61 21.84 -0.41
N HIS A 85 3.43 22.34 -0.17
CA HIS A 85 2.46 21.78 0.77
C HIS A 85 1.02 22.15 0.40
N GLY A 86 0.08 21.34 0.84
CA GLY A 86 -1.35 21.58 0.67
C GLY A 86 -1.86 21.31 -0.74
N CYS A 87 -2.86 22.08 -1.18
CA CYS A 87 -3.59 21.81 -2.41
C CYS A 87 -2.71 21.86 -3.67
N GLU A 88 -1.88 22.88 -3.76
CA GLU A 88 -1.08 23.16 -4.95
C GLU A 88 0.11 22.22 -5.13
N SER A 89 0.46 21.41 -4.12
CA SER A 89 1.48 20.36 -4.27
C SER A 89 1.07 19.25 -5.21
N CYS A 90 -0.25 19.04 -5.38
CA CYS A 90 -0.82 18.04 -6.28
C CYS A 90 -1.54 18.67 -7.47
N HIS A 91 -2.17 19.83 -7.26
CA HIS A 91 -2.98 20.50 -8.28
C HIS A 91 -2.21 21.54 -9.11
N GLY A 92 -0.97 21.83 -8.74
CA GLY A 92 -0.16 22.87 -9.38
C GLY A 92 -0.62 24.29 -9.08
N PRO A 93 0.08 25.30 -9.64
CA PRO A 93 -0.20 26.71 -9.37
C PRO A 93 -1.58 27.13 -9.88
N ALA A 94 -2.42 27.73 -9.01
CA ALA A 94 -3.82 27.96 -9.23
C ALA A 94 -4.22 29.35 -9.72
N SER A 95 -3.28 30.28 -9.95
CA SER A 95 -3.61 31.66 -10.30
C SER A 95 -4.53 31.78 -11.52
N LYS A 96 -4.27 31.01 -12.59
CA LYS A 96 -5.10 31.02 -13.80
C LYS A 96 -6.49 30.43 -13.57
N HIS A 97 -6.58 29.40 -12.74
CA HIS A 97 -7.86 28.79 -12.37
C HIS A 97 -8.75 29.78 -11.60
N ILE A 98 -8.18 30.50 -10.66
CA ILE A 98 -8.90 31.52 -9.89
C ILE A 98 -9.29 32.69 -10.78
N ALA A 99 -8.38 33.20 -11.62
CA ALA A 99 -8.67 34.28 -12.57
C ALA A 99 -9.78 33.93 -13.56
N ALA A 100 -9.93 32.65 -13.91
CA ALA A 100 -11.01 32.14 -14.75
C ALA A 100 -12.30 31.82 -13.97
N GLY A 101 -12.43 32.23 -12.70
CA GLY A 101 -13.60 31.96 -11.89
C GLY A 101 -13.87 30.48 -11.64
N GLY A 102 -12.83 29.67 -11.62
CA GLY A 102 -12.96 28.19 -11.47
C GLY A 102 -13.23 27.45 -12.77
N ALA A 103 -13.28 28.14 -13.91
CA ALA A 103 -13.41 27.51 -15.22
C ALA A 103 -12.08 26.86 -15.68
N GLY A 104 -12.13 26.10 -16.79
CA GLY A 104 -10.94 25.53 -17.42
C GLY A 104 -10.27 24.45 -16.60
N ARG A 105 -11.03 23.54 -16.00
CA ARG A 105 -10.52 22.30 -15.43
C ARG A 105 -9.61 21.62 -16.45
N ASP A 106 -8.53 21.02 -16.02
CA ASP A 106 -7.52 20.34 -16.83
C ASP A 106 -6.63 21.27 -17.69
N LYS A 107 -6.99 22.55 -17.86
CA LYS A 107 -6.16 23.54 -18.56
C LYS A 107 -5.47 24.52 -17.60
N PHE A 108 -6.19 24.95 -16.59
CA PHE A 108 -5.75 25.98 -15.63
C PHE A 108 -5.49 25.45 -14.23
N ILE A 109 -5.77 24.18 -14.01
CA ILE A 109 -5.47 23.44 -12.79
C ILE A 109 -5.29 21.95 -13.13
N ILE A 110 -4.36 21.27 -12.50
CA ILE A 110 -4.16 19.85 -12.70
C ILE A 110 -5.25 19.06 -12.00
N ASN A 111 -5.75 18.04 -12.69
CA ASN A 111 -6.74 17.12 -12.16
C ASN A 111 -6.13 15.72 -12.01
N PRO A 112 -5.62 15.36 -10.81
CA PRO A 112 -4.97 14.06 -10.58
C PRO A 112 -5.89 12.85 -10.83
N ARG A 113 -7.19 13.05 -10.90
CA ARG A 113 -8.13 11.98 -11.29
C ARG A 113 -7.92 11.52 -12.73
N LYS A 114 -7.49 12.40 -13.62
CA LYS A 114 -7.28 12.09 -15.03
C LYS A 114 -5.84 11.70 -15.36
N ASP A 115 -4.93 12.11 -14.50
CA ASP A 115 -3.50 11.86 -14.67
C ASP A 115 -2.93 11.22 -13.39
N PRO A 116 -2.69 9.90 -13.39
CA PRO A 116 -2.11 9.21 -12.26
C PRO A 116 -0.67 9.64 -11.98
N GLN A 117 0.01 10.28 -12.95
CA GLN A 117 1.39 10.75 -12.80
C GLN A 117 1.52 11.69 -11.62
N ALA A 118 0.53 12.56 -11.36
CA ALA A 118 0.51 13.43 -10.20
C ALA A 118 0.59 12.69 -8.85
N CYS A 119 0.19 11.42 -8.82
CA CYS A 119 0.34 10.55 -7.65
C CYS A 119 1.68 9.81 -7.66
N PHE A 120 2.08 9.33 -8.81
CA PHE A 120 3.29 8.52 -9.02
C PHE A 120 4.59 9.27 -8.76
N GLU A 121 4.59 10.59 -8.86
CA GLU A 121 5.73 11.43 -8.47
C GLU A 121 6.21 11.17 -7.02
N CYS A 122 5.28 10.80 -6.14
CA CYS A 122 5.58 10.46 -4.75
C CYS A 122 5.43 8.96 -4.47
N HIS A 123 4.49 8.28 -5.12
CA HIS A 123 4.18 6.87 -4.93
C HIS A 123 4.87 5.99 -5.99
N MET A 124 6.21 6.06 -6.04
CA MET A 124 7.02 5.36 -7.05
C MET A 124 6.95 3.83 -6.92
N ASP A 125 6.86 3.31 -5.72
CA ASP A 125 6.68 1.89 -5.44
C ASP A 125 5.34 1.36 -5.95
N VAL A 126 4.30 2.18 -5.79
CA VAL A 126 2.96 1.89 -6.33
C VAL A 126 2.97 1.96 -7.85
N ASN A 127 3.66 2.96 -8.44
CA ASN A 127 3.86 3.02 -9.89
C ASN A 127 4.52 1.74 -10.42
N ALA A 128 5.60 1.29 -9.78
CA ALA A 128 6.28 0.06 -10.17
C ALA A 128 5.33 -1.16 -10.10
N SER A 129 4.44 -1.20 -9.12
CA SER A 129 3.46 -2.29 -8.96
C SER A 129 2.45 -2.33 -10.13
N PHE A 130 2.02 -1.19 -10.67
CA PHE A 130 1.13 -1.12 -11.83
C PHE A 130 1.78 -1.57 -13.15
N HIS A 131 3.08 -1.82 -13.20
CA HIS A 131 3.77 -2.40 -14.35
C HIS A 131 3.94 -3.92 -14.24
N LEU A 132 3.44 -4.55 -13.17
CA LEU A 132 3.42 -6.00 -13.05
C LEU A 132 2.38 -6.62 -14.01
N PRO A 133 2.53 -7.91 -14.39
CA PRO A 133 1.68 -8.56 -15.39
C PRO A 133 0.18 -8.56 -15.06
N GLN A 134 -0.16 -8.53 -13.79
CA GLN A 134 -1.53 -8.46 -13.31
C GLN A 134 -1.71 -7.16 -12.51
N HIS A 135 -2.58 -6.26 -12.95
CA HIS A 135 -2.86 -4.99 -12.28
C HIS A 135 -4.25 -4.47 -12.67
N HIS A 136 -4.79 -3.56 -11.86
CA HIS A 136 -5.95 -2.78 -12.31
C HIS A 136 -5.54 -1.78 -13.39
N PRO A 137 -6.42 -1.48 -14.37
CA PRO A 137 -6.05 -0.73 -15.57
C PRO A 137 -5.95 0.78 -15.32
N VAL A 138 -5.05 1.17 -14.40
CA VAL A 138 -4.77 2.57 -14.06
C VAL A 138 -3.82 3.21 -15.07
N THR A 139 -2.76 2.51 -15.43
CA THR A 139 -1.78 2.96 -16.42
C THR A 139 -2.37 3.07 -17.83
N GLU A 140 -3.42 2.30 -18.13
CA GLU A 140 -4.19 2.36 -19.37
C GLU A 140 -5.28 3.44 -19.37
N GLY A 141 -5.39 4.23 -18.29
CA GLY A 141 -6.35 5.32 -18.16
C GLY A 141 -7.82 4.90 -18.02
N ARG A 142 -8.10 3.60 -17.82
CA ARG A 142 -9.47 3.09 -17.64
C ARG A 142 -9.95 3.14 -16.19
N MET A 143 -9.04 3.31 -15.26
CA MET A 143 -9.29 3.46 -13.83
C MET A 143 -8.39 4.55 -13.27
N SER A 144 -8.79 5.20 -12.19
CA SER A 144 -7.99 6.21 -11.51
C SER A 144 -7.76 5.84 -10.05
N CYS A 145 -6.71 6.39 -9.44
CA CYS A 145 -6.42 6.18 -8.02
C CYS A 145 -7.61 6.53 -7.13
N VAL A 146 -8.34 7.58 -7.50
CA VAL A 146 -9.51 8.07 -6.72
C VAL A 146 -10.77 7.22 -6.91
N ALA A 147 -10.72 6.17 -7.71
CA ALA A 147 -11.78 5.17 -7.73
C ALA A 147 -11.81 4.32 -6.44
N CYS A 148 -10.65 4.23 -5.77
CA CYS A 148 -10.48 3.48 -4.52
C CYS A 148 -10.05 4.38 -3.36
N HIS A 149 -9.22 5.40 -3.60
CA HIS A 149 -8.65 6.27 -2.57
C HIS A 149 -9.30 7.65 -2.56
N ASP A 150 -9.51 8.20 -1.35
CA ASP A 150 -9.86 9.61 -1.18
C ASP A 150 -8.63 10.40 -0.71
N PRO A 151 -7.92 11.10 -1.60
CA PRO A 151 -6.74 11.87 -1.21
C PRO A 151 -7.06 13.07 -0.31
N HIS A 152 -8.31 13.48 -0.23
CA HIS A 152 -8.76 14.59 0.61
C HIS A 152 -9.35 14.14 1.94
N GLY A 153 -9.56 12.85 2.13
CA GLY A 153 -10.19 12.25 3.31
C GLY A 153 -9.25 11.33 4.10
N PRO A 154 -9.79 10.62 5.08
CA PRO A 154 -9.04 9.64 5.87
C PRO A 154 -8.55 8.48 4.99
N ASP A 155 -7.39 7.93 5.35
CA ASP A 155 -6.79 6.81 4.64
C ASP A 155 -7.63 5.53 4.77
N ILE A 156 -8.12 5.03 3.63
CA ILE A 156 -8.88 3.80 3.56
C ILE A 156 -8.03 2.56 3.91
N MET A 157 -6.70 2.65 3.75
CA MET A 157 -5.78 1.52 3.96
C MET A 157 -5.24 1.41 5.39
N LYS A 158 -5.52 2.40 6.23
CA LYS A 158 -5.18 2.38 7.66
C LYS A 158 -6.43 2.37 8.52
N PRO A 159 -7.18 1.28 8.47
CA PRO A 159 -8.40 1.18 9.22
C PRO A 159 -8.10 1.09 10.71
N ALA A 160 -8.75 1.96 11.47
CA ALA A 160 -8.81 1.82 12.92
C ALA A 160 -9.95 0.86 13.28
N GLY A 161 -9.64 -0.46 13.32
CA GLY A 161 -10.59 -1.48 13.75
C GLY A 161 -11.53 -2.04 12.66
N GLY A 162 -12.38 -3.00 13.03
CA GLY A 162 -13.20 -3.80 12.11
C GLY A 162 -14.12 -3.05 11.15
N LEU A 163 -14.61 -1.87 11.52
CA LEU A 163 -15.44 -1.03 10.63
C LEU A 163 -14.69 -0.55 9.39
N ALA A 164 -13.40 -0.45 9.47
CA ALA A 164 -12.59 0.04 8.38
C ALA A 164 -12.25 -1.06 7.37
N MET A 165 -12.11 -2.31 7.82
CA MET A 165 -12.01 -3.45 6.91
C MET A 165 -13.32 -3.66 6.14
N ALA A 166 -14.46 -3.47 6.80
CA ALA A 166 -15.77 -3.48 6.13
C ALA A 166 -15.85 -2.40 5.04
N ARG A 167 -15.34 -1.18 5.28
CA ARG A 167 -15.30 -0.11 4.29
C ARG A 167 -14.36 -0.44 3.12
N LEU A 168 -13.21 -1.06 3.38
CA LEU A 168 -12.31 -1.51 2.34
C LEU A 168 -13.00 -2.53 1.44
N ASN A 169 -13.62 -3.57 2.01
CA ASN A 169 -14.36 -4.56 1.26
C ASN A 169 -15.53 -3.95 0.48
N GLN A 170 -16.23 -2.99 1.06
CA GLN A 170 -17.30 -2.25 0.39
C GLN A 170 -16.79 -1.46 -0.81
N SER A 171 -15.60 -0.87 -0.73
CA SER A 171 -14.98 -0.18 -1.87
C SER A 171 -14.70 -1.14 -3.02
N CYS A 172 -14.13 -2.30 -2.74
CA CYS A 172 -13.92 -3.35 -3.74
C CYS A 172 -15.23 -3.83 -4.34
N GLY A 173 -16.25 -4.01 -3.50
CA GLY A 173 -17.58 -4.50 -3.85
C GLY A 173 -18.39 -3.60 -4.78
N GLN A 174 -18.01 -2.33 -4.95
CA GLN A 174 -18.65 -1.45 -5.93
C GLN A 174 -18.53 -2.00 -7.35
N CYS A 175 -17.43 -2.68 -7.66
CA CYS A 175 -17.16 -3.32 -8.94
C CYS A 175 -17.22 -4.85 -8.84
N HIS A 176 -16.68 -5.45 -7.78
CA HIS A 176 -16.59 -6.90 -7.56
C HIS A 176 -17.77 -7.44 -6.75
N ARG A 177 -18.98 -7.23 -7.27
CA ARG A 177 -20.24 -7.52 -6.56
C ARG A 177 -20.43 -9.00 -6.24
N GLU A 178 -20.02 -9.88 -7.15
CA GLU A 178 -20.18 -11.34 -6.98
C GLU A 178 -19.30 -11.89 -5.86
N GLN A 179 -18.15 -11.27 -5.61
CA GLN A 179 -17.21 -11.68 -4.56
C GLN A 179 -17.55 -11.09 -3.19
N THR A 180 -18.39 -10.07 -3.14
CA THR A 180 -18.72 -9.33 -1.91
C THR A 180 -20.20 -9.43 -1.50
N ARG A 181 -21.02 -10.14 -2.27
CA ARG A 181 -22.40 -10.43 -1.90
C ARG A 181 -22.46 -11.27 -0.63
N PRO A 182 -23.56 -11.24 0.14
CA PRO A 182 -23.74 -12.15 1.25
C PRO A 182 -23.77 -13.60 0.80
N PHE A 183 -23.10 -14.47 1.54
CA PHE A 183 -23.10 -15.92 1.35
C PHE A 183 -23.66 -16.60 2.60
N VAL A 184 -24.31 -17.74 2.41
CA VAL A 184 -24.76 -18.59 3.54
C VAL A 184 -23.54 -19.13 4.31
N PHE A 185 -22.52 -19.55 3.56
CA PHE A 185 -21.23 -19.98 4.09
C PHE A 185 -20.15 -18.99 3.61
N GLU A 186 -19.94 -17.94 4.39
CA GLU A 186 -18.92 -16.93 4.11
C GLU A 186 -17.55 -17.45 4.53
N HIS A 187 -16.54 -17.24 3.69
CA HIS A 187 -15.16 -17.53 4.08
C HIS A 187 -14.68 -16.49 5.10
N ALA A 188 -14.33 -16.94 6.31
CA ALA A 188 -13.98 -16.06 7.42
C ALA A 188 -12.82 -15.09 7.09
N ALA A 189 -11.91 -15.46 6.17
CA ALA A 189 -10.82 -14.61 5.72
C ALA A 189 -11.28 -13.29 5.07
N LEU A 190 -12.52 -13.20 4.56
CA LEU A 190 -13.06 -11.97 4.02
C LEU A 190 -13.20 -10.88 5.09
N ARG A 191 -13.30 -11.25 6.35
CA ARG A 191 -13.34 -10.31 7.48
C ARG A 191 -12.00 -9.63 7.73
N GLU A 192 -10.91 -10.27 7.32
CA GLU A 192 -9.54 -9.73 7.35
C GLU A 192 -9.27 -8.76 6.17
N GLY A 193 -10.21 -8.66 5.23
CA GLY A 193 -10.16 -7.79 4.06
C GLY A 193 -9.64 -8.45 2.80
N CYS A 194 -10.09 -7.94 1.65
CA CYS A 194 -9.71 -8.44 0.32
C CYS A 194 -8.19 -8.44 0.10
N THR A 195 -7.50 -7.46 0.66
CA THR A 195 -6.04 -7.27 0.53
C THR A 195 -5.20 -8.30 1.31
N THR A 196 -5.82 -9.13 2.14
CA THR A 196 -5.16 -10.29 2.75
C THR A 196 -4.70 -11.29 1.69
N CYS A 197 -5.48 -11.43 0.63
CA CYS A 197 -5.21 -12.34 -0.48
C CYS A 197 -4.81 -11.64 -1.77
N HIS A 198 -5.27 -10.41 -2.02
CA HIS A 198 -5.08 -9.69 -3.26
C HIS A 198 -4.21 -8.44 -3.09
N SER A 199 -3.34 -8.17 -4.08
CA SER A 199 -2.56 -6.94 -4.22
C SER A 199 -3.18 -6.07 -5.30
N PRO A 200 -4.02 -5.08 -4.97
CA PRO A 200 -4.84 -4.36 -5.96
C PRO A 200 -4.03 -3.47 -6.90
N HIS A 201 -2.83 -3.06 -6.55
CA HIS A 201 -1.97 -2.26 -7.42
C HIS A 201 -1.28 -3.10 -8.48
N GLY A 202 -0.87 -4.32 -8.13
CA GLY A 202 -0.24 -5.23 -9.07
C GLY A 202 0.30 -6.49 -8.42
N SER A 203 0.45 -7.54 -9.21
CA SER A 203 1.02 -8.82 -8.80
C SER A 203 1.63 -9.55 -9.99
N VAL A 204 2.62 -10.38 -9.73
CA VAL A 204 3.13 -11.37 -10.67
C VAL A 204 2.21 -12.59 -10.77
N ASN A 205 1.30 -12.74 -9.82
CA ASN A 205 0.40 -13.89 -9.74
C ASN A 205 -0.96 -13.54 -10.37
N ALA A 206 -1.55 -14.50 -11.07
CA ALA A 206 -2.89 -14.38 -11.62
C ALA A 206 -3.90 -13.94 -10.54
N LYS A 207 -4.96 -13.23 -10.97
CA LYS A 207 -6.02 -12.71 -10.08
C LYS A 207 -5.51 -11.75 -9.00
N LEU A 208 -4.36 -11.11 -9.22
CA LEU A 208 -3.73 -10.19 -8.27
C LEU A 208 -3.39 -10.85 -6.92
N LEU A 209 -3.12 -12.13 -6.88
CA LEU A 209 -2.84 -12.82 -5.62
C LEU A 209 -1.50 -12.41 -5.03
N THR A 210 -1.44 -12.22 -3.71
CA THR A 210 -0.20 -11.86 -2.99
C THR A 210 0.80 -13.02 -2.96
N VAL A 211 0.31 -14.25 -3.01
CA VAL A 211 1.12 -15.47 -3.00
C VAL A 211 0.52 -16.49 -3.97
N ARG A 212 1.38 -17.23 -4.64
CA ARG A 212 0.99 -18.19 -5.65
C ARG A 212 0.45 -19.49 -5.05
N ASP A 213 -0.59 -20.04 -5.71
CA ASP A 213 -1.10 -21.40 -5.54
C ASP A 213 -1.48 -21.74 -4.09
N ALA A 214 -1.30 -23.00 -3.69
CA ALA A 214 -1.64 -23.51 -2.37
C ALA A 214 -0.95 -22.75 -1.23
N ASN A 215 0.21 -22.12 -1.48
CA ASN A 215 0.95 -21.38 -0.48
C ASN A 215 0.14 -20.21 0.11
N LEU A 216 -0.78 -19.62 -0.67
CA LEU A 216 -1.69 -18.59 -0.16
C LEU A 216 -2.61 -19.16 0.94
N CYS A 217 -3.22 -20.28 0.68
CA CYS A 217 -4.15 -20.93 1.60
C CYS A 217 -3.44 -21.43 2.87
N LEU A 218 -2.27 -22.03 2.69
CA LEU A 218 -1.45 -22.61 3.75
C LEU A 218 -0.83 -21.59 4.72
N ARG A 219 -0.97 -20.30 4.44
CA ARG A 219 -0.61 -19.25 5.40
C ARG A 219 -1.54 -19.21 6.63
N CYS A 220 -2.77 -19.67 6.46
CA CYS A 220 -3.80 -19.64 7.49
C CYS A 220 -4.32 -21.06 7.84
N HIS A 221 -4.43 -21.94 6.86
CA HIS A 221 -4.90 -23.29 7.07
C HIS A 221 -3.79 -24.16 7.67
N ALA A 222 -3.95 -24.48 8.96
CA ALA A 222 -2.97 -25.24 9.72
C ALA A 222 -2.79 -26.64 9.11
N GLN A 223 -1.52 -27.02 9.01
CA GLN A 223 -1.07 -28.32 8.53
C GLN A 223 -0.66 -29.16 9.74
N THR A 224 -1.22 -30.35 9.84
CA THR A 224 -0.78 -31.31 10.86
C THR A 224 -0.18 -32.55 10.21
N ARG A 225 1.02 -32.94 10.64
CA ARG A 225 1.53 -34.28 10.46
C ARG A 225 1.09 -35.11 11.65
N ARG A 226 0.39 -36.19 11.40
CA ARG A 226 0.11 -37.18 12.44
C ARG A 226 1.35 -38.09 12.56
N PRO A 227 1.88 -38.29 13.77
CA PRO A 227 3.08 -39.11 13.96
C PRO A 227 2.95 -40.56 13.47
N ASP A 228 1.71 -41.08 13.45
CA ASP A 228 1.33 -42.41 13.05
C ASP A 228 0.99 -42.55 11.55
N ALA A 229 0.94 -41.42 10.81
CA ALA A 229 0.43 -41.41 9.44
C ALA A 229 1.55 -41.30 8.37
N GLY A 230 2.80 -41.48 8.72
CA GLY A 230 3.94 -41.45 7.79
C GLY A 230 4.13 -40.08 7.17
N SER A 231 4.13 -39.99 5.84
CA SER A 231 4.29 -38.74 5.09
C SER A 231 2.98 -38.01 4.77
N GLN A 232 1.88 -38.43 5.39
CA GLN A 232 0.57 -37.85 5.10
C GLN A 232 0.43 -36.43 5.64
N PHE A 233 -0.27 -35.62 4.85
CA PHE A 233 -0.45 -34.18 5.07
C PHE A 233 -1.95 -33.88 5.24
N TYR A 234 -2.31 -33.39 6.42
CA TYR A 234 -3.69 -33.10 6.78
C TYR A 234 -3.95 -31.60 6.82
N ILE A 235 -5.08 -31.17 6.29
CA ILE A 235 -5.69 -29.87 6.55
C ILE A 235 -6.97 -30.13 7.32
N GLY A 236 -7.02 -29.70 8.58
CA GLY A 236 -8.04 -30.15 9.51
C GLY A 236 -7.96 -31.68 9.69
N ASN A 237 -9.07 -32.37 9.44
CA ASN A 237 -9.16 -33.83 9.56
C ASN A 237 -9.08 -34.57 8.21
N VAL A 238 -8.87 -33.87 7.10
CA VAL A 238 -8.86 -34.44 5.75
C VAL A 238 -7.44 -34.59 5.25
N ASP A 239 -7.11 -35.78 4.76
CA ASP A 239 -5.82 -36.03 4.10
C ASP A 239 -5.77 -35.33 2.73
N HIS A 240 -4.81 -34.45 2.56
CA HIS A 240 -4.55 -33.71 1.32
C HIS A 240 -3.27 -34.15 0.61
N SER A 241 -2.60 -35.22 1.07
CA SER A 241 -1.31 -35.68 0.56
C SER A 241 -1.30 -35.93 -0.96
N GLY A 242 -2.41 -36.47 -1.48
CA GLY A 242 -2.59 -36.72 -2.90
C GLY A 242 -2.91 -35.49 -3.74
N TYR A 243 -3.46 -34.45 -3.14
CA TYR A 243 -4.07 -33.31 -3.85
C TYR A 243 -3.15 -32.11 -4.01
N VAL A 244 -2.28 -31.83 -3.03
CA VAL A 244 -1.42 -30.62 -3.03
C VAL A 244 -0.48 -30.56 -4.23
N ARG A 245 -0.08 -31.70 -4.77
CA ARG A 245 0.79 -31.79 -5.96
C ARG A 245 0.09 -31.39 -7.26
N TYR A 246 -1.24 -31.36 -7.30
CA TYR A 246 -2.02 -31.10 -8.51
C TYR A 246 -2.32 -29.61 -8.73
N GLY A 247 -1.82 -28.74 -7.91
CA GLY A 247 -1.94 -27.28 -8.07
C GLY A 247 -2.55 -26.58 -6.88
N ALA A 248 -3.15 -25.42 -7.15
CA ALA A 248 -3.80 -24.64 -6.11
C ALA A 248 -5.13 -25.25 -5.67
N CYS A 249 -5.48 -25.01 -4.43
CA CYS A 249 -6.70 -25.54 -3.81
C CYS A 249 -7.98 -25.22 -4.62
N TRP A 250 -7.98 -24.10 -5.35
CA TRP A 250 -9.13 -23.70 -6.19
C TRP A 250 -9.03 -24.11 -7.66
N THR A 251 -7.83 -24.39 -8.20
CA THR A 251 -7.62 -24.66 -9.64
C THR A 251 -7.99 -26.08 -10.04
N ALA A 252 -7.92 -27.00 -9.11
CA ALA A 252 -8.35 -28.38 -9.33
C ALA A 252 -9.88 -28.57 -9.27
N GLY A 253 -10.64 -27.48 -9.14
CA GLY A 253 -12.10 -27.53 -8.98
C GLY A 253 -12.58 -27.96 -7.60
N CYS A 254 -11.66 -28.15 -6.65
CA CYS A 254 -12.02 -28.63 -5.32
C CYS A 254 -12.66 -27.54 -4.46
N HIS A 255 -12.02 -26.34 -4.34
CA HIS A 255 -12.55 -25.22 -3.54
C HIS A 255 -12.77 -23.99 -4.44
N SER A 256 -13.70 -24.10 -5.39
CA SER A 256 -13.92 -23.05 -6.40
C SER A 256 -14.63 -21.80 -5.86
N ALA A 257 -15.42 -21.95 -4.79
CA ALA A 257 -16.22 -20.88 -4.19
C ALA A 257 -15.54 -20.25 -2.95
N ILE A 258 -14.25 -19.94 -3.05
CA ILE A 258 -13.42 -19.50 -1.91
C ILE A 258 -13.85 -18.17 -1.26
N HIS A 259 -14.64 -17.34 -1.95
CA HIS A 259 -15.21 -16.13 -1.34
C HIS A 259 -16.46 -16.42 -0.52
N GLY A 260 -17.07 -17.60 -0.70
CA GLY A 260 -18.26 -18.05 -0.01
C GLY A 260 -19.14 -18.89 -0.90
N SER A 261 -19.96 -19.73 -0.30
CA SER A 261 -20.92 -20.62 -0.99
C SER A 261 -22.32 -20.46 -0.40
N ASN A 262 -23.33 -20.62 -1.24
CA ASN A 262 -24.73 -20.70 -0.79
C ASN A 262 -25.23 -22.14 -0.66
N THR A 263 -24.40 -23.11 -1.03
CA THR A 263 -24.79 -24.50 -1.11
C THR A 263 -24.14 -25.39 -0.08
N GLN A 264 -22.88 -25.07 0.31
CA GLN A 264 -22.16 -26.00 1.22
C GLN A 264 -20.91 -25.33 1.85
N PRO A 265 -20.49 -25.77 3.06
CA PRO A 265 -19.46 -25.08 3.86
C PRO A 265 -18.02 -25.31 3.40
N TYR A 266 -17.77 -26.21 2.45
CA TYR A 266 -16.42 -26.55 2.01
C TYR A 266 -16.00 -25.81 0.72
N TYR A 267 -16.83 -24.91 0.21
CA TYR A 267 -16.56 -24.02 -0.94
C TYR A 267 -16.26 -24.74 -2.25
N PHE A 268 -16.86 -25.92 -2.48
CA PHE A 268 -16.67 -26.64 -3.73
C PHE A 268 -17.40 -25.98 -4.91
N TYR A 269 -18.52 -25.29 -4.68
CA TYR A 269 -19.29 -24.55 -5.67
C TYR A 269 -19.93 -23.29 -5.08
#